data_89e0656358d6ebc57c845150e1caa9ba
#
_entry.id   89e0656358d6ebc57c845150e1caa9ba
#
_cell.length_a   1.000
_cell.length_b   1.000
_cell.length_c   1.000
_cell.angle_alpha   90.00
_cell.angle_beta   90.00
_cell.angle_gamma   90.00
#
_symmetry.space_group_name_H-M   'P 1'
#
loop_
_entity.id
_entity.type
_entity.pdbx_description
1 polymer ?
#
loop_
_entity_poly.entity_id
_entity_poly.type
_entity_poly.pdbx_seq_one_letter_code
_entity_poly.pdbx_strand_id
1 'polypeptide(L)'
;MAVEKELGARVTLTHPALRPGSPPSRTPGEGAERSEAGEGLAVPAAFSDPSDIHHGDWVERHLPTWSQPYARLARLDRPIGTWLLLFPGWWGIALAASGWPDPALLLLFALGAVTMRGAGCTLNDIADRHYDAQVARTRLRPLPSGAVTLWQAALFLLFQLAIGAAVLFSLNWASVLLGVAVLGLIGTYPFMKRVTYWPQVFLGLNFNWGALIGWTAVTGELALPPLLLYLGGIFWTIGYDTIYAHQDKGDDLRIGVKSSALALGSHTRPWLFVFYAAALTAWAMAGLAAGLGFLFWLGLAGSAVQLAWQPACVAIDDPADCLRKFRSNRAVGWLMLAAIVAGHFA
;
A
#
# COMPACT_ATOMS: atom_id res chain seq x y z
N MET A 1 -34.57 -15.08 42.29
CA MET A 1 -35.14 -16.43 42.26
C MET A 1 -34.68 -17.09 40.97
N ALA A 2 -33.76 -18.01 41.22
CA ALA A 2 -33.42 -19.19 40.41
C ALA A 2 -33.37 -19.00 38.89
N VAL A 3 -32.17 -19.17 38.24
CA VAL A 3 -31.46 -20.43 37.99
C VAL A 3 -29.94 -20.10 37.82
N GLU A 4 -29.19 -20.39 38.85
CA GLU A 4 -27.76 -20.73 38.80
C GLU A 4 -27.71 -22.24 39.00
N LYS A 5 -27.06 -22.95 38.05
CA LYS A 5 -26.28 -24.16 38.24
C LYS A 5 -26.14 -24.95 36.93
N GLU A 6 -24.89 -25.41 36.79
CA GLU A 6 -24.37 -26.48 35.95
C GLU A 6 -23.64 -26.03 34.66
N LEU A 7 -22.29 -26.04 34.69
CA LEU A 7 -21.47 -27.13 34.19
C LEU A 7 -19.98 -26.80 34.42
N GLY A 8 -19.44 -27.29 35.53
CA GLY A 8 -18.01 -27.50 35.69
C GLY A 8 -17.62 -28.85 35.12
N ALA A 9 -16.88 -28.86 34.03
CA ALA A 9 -16.15 -30.02 33.58
C ALA A 9 -14.67 -29.64 33.38
N ARG A 10 -13.84 -30.00 34.38
CA ARG A 10 -12.38 -29.99 34.28
C ARG A 10 -11.97 -31.10 33.31
N VAL A 11 -11.36 -30.79 32.21
CA VAL A 11 -10.62 -31.73 31.37
C VAL A 11 -9.16 -31.68 31.82
N THR A 12 -8.76 -32.70 32.56
CA THR A 12 -7.37 -32.98 32.89
C THR A 12 -6.74 -33.72 31.70
N LEU A 13 -5.84 -33.06 30.99
CA LEU A 13 -4.97 -33.70 29.98
C LEU A 13 -3.78 -34.31 30.70
N THR A 14 -3.77 -35.63 30.81
CA THR A 14 -2.61 -36.45 31.23
C THR A 14 -1.69 -36.65 30.04
N HIS A 15 -0.47 -36.16 30.13
CA HIS A 15 0.64 -36.48 29.23
C HIS A 15 1.20 -37.88 29.55
N PRO A 16 1.43 -38.73 28.54
CA PRO A 16 2.25 -39.94 28.76
C PRO A 16 3.73 -39.59 28.59
N ALA A 17 4.51 -39.94 29.62
CA ALA A 17 5.95 -39.82 29.64
C ALA A 17 6.60 -40.79 28.65
N LEU A 18 7.47 -40.30 27.78
CA LEU A 18 8.34 -41.06 26.90
C LEU A 18 9.57 -41.51 27.72
N ARG A 19 9.80 -42.85 27.83
CA ARG A 19 11.01 -43.47 28.35
C ARG A 19 12.12 -43.43 27.28
N PRO A 20 13.40 -43.26 27.66
CA PRO A 20 14.51 -43.30 26.72
C PRO A 20 14.87 -44.77 26.39
N GLY A 21 14.81 -45.11 25.10
CA GLY A 21 15.28 -46.38 24.58
C GLY A 21 16.77 -46.34 24.22
N SER A 22 17.49 -47.38 24.61
CA SER A 22 18.91 -47.61 24.37
C SER A 22 19.25 -47.82 22.89
N PRO A 23 20.49 -47.56 22.43
CA PRO A 23 20.89 -47.75 21.03
C PRO A 23 21.18 -49.23 20.72
N PRO A 24 20.89 -49.71 19.49
CA PRO A 24 21.26 -51.04 19.07
C PRO A 24 22.73 -51.13 18.62
N SER A 25 23.36 -52.24 19.01
CA SER A 25 24.72 -52.67 18.71
C SER A 25 24.94 -52.94 17.22
N ARG A 26 26.13 -52.56 16.74
CA ARG A 26 26.66 -52.91 15.40
C ARG A 26 27.15 -54.36 15.39
N THR A 27 26.82 -55.10 14.34
CA THR A 27 27.57 -56.25 13.84
C THR A 27 28.01 -56.02 12.39
N PRO A 28 29.24 -56.44 11.99
CA PRO A 28 29.78 -56.23 10.66
C PRO A 28 29.59 -57.46 9.80
N GLY A 29 29.38 -57.27 8.51
CA GLY A 29 29.42 -58.37 7.53
C GLY A 29 28.87 -57.99 6.13
N GLU A 30 29.81 -57.83 5.20
CA GLU A 30 29.82 -58.28 3.82
C GLU A 30 28.79 -57.78 2.81
N GLY A 31 29.31 -57.33 1.67
CA GLY A 31 28.70 -57.53 0.36
C GLY A 31 28.65 -56.27 -0.49
N ALA A 32 29.65 -56.09 -1.35
CA ALA A 32 29.66 -55.15 -2.44
C ALA A 32 28.58 -55.51 -3.48
N GLU A 33 27.82 -54.55 -3.93
CA GLU A 33 27.39 -54.47 -5.35
C GLU A 33 27.12 -53.03 -5.74
N ARG A 34 27.74 -52.66 -6.87
CA ARG A 34 27.52 -51.44 -7.59
C ARG A 34 26.19 -51.52 -8.35
N SER A 35 25.41 -50.51 -8.38
CA SER A 35 24.72 -50.10 -9.60
C SER A 35 23.82 -48.88 -9.34
N GLU A 36 24.09 -47.85 -10.09
CA GLU A 36 23.18 -47.02 -10.89
C GLU A 36 22.46 -45.82 -10.29
N ALA A 37 22.71 -44.76 -11.06
CA ALA A 37 21.83 -43.64 -11.37
C ALA A 37 21.29 -42.83 -10.17
N GLY A 38 21.99 -41.74 -9.94
CA GLY A 38 21.46 -40.63 -9.17
C GLY A 38 20.20 -40.05 -9.84
N GLU A 39 19.06 -40.42 -9.31
CA GLU A 39 17.92 -39.52 -9.37
C GLU A 39 18.24 -38.36 -8.42
N GLY A 40 18.60 -37.23 -9.03
CA GLY A 40 18.75 -35.99 -8.32
C GLY A 40 17.44 -35.70 -7.59
N LEU A 41 17.49 -35.81 -6.26
CA LEU A 41 16.48 -35.21 -5.38
C LEU A 41 16.30 -33.74 -5.85
N ALA A 42 15.23 -33.49 -6.57
CA ALA A 42 14.81 -32.14 -6.89
C ALA A 42 14.75 -31.38 -5.55
N VAL A 43 15.68 -30.46 -5.36
CA VAL A 43 15.66 -29.50 -4.26
C VAL A 43 14.27 -28.85 -4.34
N PRO A 44 13.44 -28.97 -3.28
CA PRO A 44 12.14 -28.32 -3.28
C PRO A 44 12.36 -26.86 -3.62
N ALA A 45 11.53 -26.33 -4.53
CA ALA A 45 11.56 -24.94 -4.97
C ALA A 45 11.83 -24.04 -3.77
N ALA A 46 12.87 -23.24 -3.88
CA ALA A 46 13.36 -22.37 -2.83
C ALA A 46 12.18 -21.76 -2.09
N PHE A 47 12.10 -21.97 -0.79
CA PHE A 47 11.22 -21.23 0.10
C PHE A 47 11.47 -19.76 -0.19
N SER A 48 10.54 -19.10 -0.88
CA SER A 48 10.62 -17.66 -1.11
C SER A 48 10.72 -17.02 0.28
N ASP A 49 11.79 -16.28 0.52
CA ASP A 49 11.98 -15.55 1.76
C ASP A 49 10.69 -14.74 2.02
N PRO A 50 10.00 -14.97 3.14
CA PRO A 50 8.75 -14.28 3.44
C PRO A 50 8.96 -12.77 3.67
N SER A 51 10.22 -12.32 3.69
CA SER A 51 10.59 -10.92 3.88
C SER A 51 10.05 -10.04 2.76
N ASP A 52 9.58 -8.86 3.13
CA ASP A 52 9.21 -7.82 2.17
C ASP A 52 10.44 -7.06 1.58
N ILE A 53 11.67 -7.44 1.99
CA ILE A 53 12.94 -6.93 1.46
C ILE A 53 13.47 -7.89 0.41
N HIS A 54 13.62 -7.38 -0.82
CA HIS A 54 14.15 -8.16 -1.93
C HIS A 54 15.66 -7.95 -2.07
N HIS A 55 16.44 -9.04 -2.00
CA HIS A 55 17.86 -9.02 -2.27
C HIS A 55 18.13 -8.86 -3.79
N GLY A 56 19.22 -8.14 -4.13
CA GLY A 56 19.60 -7.89 -5.52
C GLY A 56 18.71 -6.86 -6.24
N ASP A 57 17.97 -6.05 -5.49
CA ASP A 57 17.18 -4.95 -6.04
C ASP A 57 18.06 -3.76 -6.49
N TRP A 58 17.45 -2.72 -7.07
CA TRP A 58 18.17 -1.54 -7.53
C TRP A 58 18.86 -0.77 -6.38
N VAL A 59 18.30 -0.85 -5.16
CA VAL A 59 18.88 -0.22 -3.97
C VAL A 59 20.24 -0.84 -3.64
N GLU A 60 20.33 -2.18 -3.63
CA GLU A 60 21.61 -2.87 -3.40
C GLU A 60 22.60 -2.66 -4.53
N ARG A 61 22.12 -2.59 -5.78
CA ARG A 61 23.00 -2.48 -6.96
C ARG A 61 23.59 -1.09 -7.16
N HIS A 62 22.88 -0.03 -6.78
CA HIS A 62 23.25 1.34 -7.16
C HIS A 62 23.51 2.27 -5.99
N LEU A 63 23.06 1.94 -4.78
CA LEU A 63 23.25 2.82 -3.63
C LEU A 63 24.41 2.35 -2.73
N PRO A 64 25.17 3.29 -2.15
CA PRO A 64 26.19 2.95 -1.14
C PRO A 64 25.53 2.25 0.06
N THR A 65 26.23 1.31 0.67
CA THR A 65 25.70 0.46 1.76
C THR A 65 25.13 1.26 2.94
N TRP A 66 25.73 2.39 3.28
CA TRP A 66 25.26 3.26 4.37
C TRP A 66 23.90 3.91 4.10
N SER A 67 23.52 4.12 2.83
CA SER A 67 22.24 4.78 2.44
C SER A 67 21.12 3.78 2.17
N GLN A 68 21.44 2.50 1.92
CA GLN A 68 20.46 1.46 1.61
C GLN A 68 19.36 1.31 2.68
N PRO A 69 19.67 1.29 3.99
CA PRO A 69 18.64 1.20 5.02
C PRO A 69 17.66 2.39 4.98
N TYR A 70 18.14 3.60 4.68
CA TYR A 70 17.28 4.80 4.57
C TYR A 70 16.41 4.76 3.32
N ALA A 71 16.94 4.29 2.19
CA ALA A 71 16.16 4.08 0.96
C ALA A 71 15.03 3.06 1.18
N ARG A 72 15.31 1.98 1.92
CA ARG A 72 14.31 0.98 2.30
C ARG A 72 13.32 1.52 3.34
N LEU A 73 13.75 2.33 4.28
CA LEU A 73 12.88 3.00 5.24
C LEU A 73 11.89 3.93 4.53
N ALA A 74 12.35 4.65 3.50
CA ALA A 74 11.51 5.48 2.64
C ALA A 74 10.73 4.68 1.56
N ARG A 75 10.86 3.35 1.50
CA ARG A 75 10.21 2.47 0.50
C ARG A 75 10.56 2.82 -0.95
N LEU A 76 11.76 3.32 -1.23
CA LEU A 76 12.21 3.60 -2.60
C LEU A 76 12.43 2.32 -3.41
N ASP A 77 12.66 1.19 -2.74
CA ASP A 77 12.75 -0.16 -3.31
C ASP A 77 11.41 -0.63 -3.93
N ARG A 78 10.29 -0.06 -3.50
CA ARG A 78 8.93 -0.42 -3.95
C ARG A 78 8.06 0.81 -4.19
N PRO A 79 8.26 1.52 -5.30
CA PRO A 79 7.72 2.86 -5.51
C PRO A 79 6.22 2.93 -5.81
N ILE A 80 5.48 1.79 -5.83
CA ILE A 80 4.05 1.79 -6.17
C ILE A 80 3.24 2.74 -5.27
N GLY A 81 3.51 2.75 -3.95
CA GLY A 81 2.81 3.65 -3.03
C GLY A 81 3.10 5.13 -3.30
N THR A 82 4.30 5.46 -3.78
CA THR A 82 4.65 6.82 -4.21
C THR A 82 3.85 7.22 -5.45
N TRP A 83 3.71 6.33 -6.44
CA TRP A 83 2.89 6.59 -7.62
C TRP A 83 1.43 6.83 -7.26
N LEU A 84 0.85 5.99 -6.37
CA LEU A 84 -0.54 6.12 -5.94
C LEU A 84 -0.81 7.41 -5.14
N LEU A 85 0.19 7.92 -4.43
CA LEU A 85 0.11 9.22 -3.75
C LEU A 85 0.29 10.40 -4.71
N LEU A 86 1.13 10.26 -5.73
CA LEU A 86 1.49 11.31 -6.69
C LEU A 86 0.39 11.60 -7.69
N PHE A 87 -0.23 10.55 -8.24
CA PHE A 87 -1.22 10.70 -9.32
C PHE A 87 -2.36 11.66 -8.98
N PRO A 88 -3.02 11.59 -7.83
CA PRO A 88 -4.07 12.55 -7.48
C PRO A 88 -3.59 14.01 -7.54
N GLY A 89 -2.37 14.30 -7.09
CA GLY A 89 -1.79 15.64 -7.19
C GLY A 89 -1.59 16.08 -8.64
N TRP A 90 -1.04 15.22 -9.48
CA TRP A 90 -0.87 15.49 -10.90
C TRP A 90 -2.21 15.64 -11.63
N TRP A 91 -3.22 14.84 -11.27
CA TRP A 91 -4.58 14.99 -11.81
C TRP A 91 -5.20 16.32 -11.43
N GLY A 92 -5.03 16.79 -10.18
CA GLY A 92 -5.51 18.08 -9.73
C GLY A 92 -4.86 19.24 -10.50
N ILE A 93 -3.53 19.20 -10.69
CA ILE A 93 -2.78 20.18 -11.49
C ILE A 93 -3.28 20.16 -12.95
N ALA A 94 -3.38 18.97 -13.55
CA ALA A 94 -3.80 18.80 -14.93
C ALA A 94 -5.25 19.26 -15.13
N LEU A 95 -6.16 18.94 -14.19
CA LEU A 95 -7.57 19.34 -14.26
C LEU A 95 -7.76 20.87 -14.17
N ALA A 96 -6.88 21.54 -13.43
CA ALA A 96 -6.88 22.99 -13.25
C ALA A 96 -6.22 23.75 -14.41
N ALA A 97 -5.40 23.07 -15.22
CA ALA A 97 -4.69 23.68 -16.33
C ALA A 97 -5.65 24.04 -17.47
N SER A 98 -5.34 25.08 -18.22
CA SER A 98 -6.06 25.44 -19.46
C SER A 98 -5.48 24.77 -20.72
N GLY A 99 -4.76 23.67 -20.55
CA GLY A 99 -4.02 22.94 -21.59
C GLY A 99 -2.96 22.04 -20.97
N TRP A 100 -1.69 22.19 -21.35
CA TRP A 100 -0.60 21.44 -20.75
C TRP A 100 -0.36 21.87 -19.29
N PRO A 101 -0.27 20.90 -18.34
CA PRO A 101 0.05 21.21 -16.95
C PRO A 101 1.49 21.75 -16.82
N ASP A 102 1.72 22.66 -15.86
CA ASP A 102 3.03 23.23 -15.59
C ASP A 102 4.04 22.14 -15.15
N PRO A 103 5.12 21.91 -15.93
CA PRO A 103 6.11 20.89 -15.59
C PRO A 103 6.82 21.16 -14.25
N ALA A 104 7.00 22.42 -13.85
CA ALA A 104 7.64 22.78 -12.58
C ALA A 104 6.76 22.34 -11.40
N LEU A 105 5.45 22.57 -11.48
CA LEU A 105 4.50 22.05 -10.46
C LEU A 105 4.47 20.53 -10.44
N LEU A 106 4.47 19.86 -11.59
CA LEU A 106 4.52 18.39 -11.65
C LEU A 106 5.77 17.85 -10.96
N LEU A 107 6.96 18.43 -11.21
CA LEU A 107 8.22 18.03 -10.55
C LEU A 107 8.20 18.32 -9.05
N LEU A 108 7.66 19.47 -8.64
CA LEU A 108 7.54 19.85 -7.24
C LEU A 108 6.64 18.86 -6.48
N PHE A 109 5.51 18.45 -7.07
CA PHE A 109 4.62 17.44 -6.50
C PHE A 109 5.26 16.05 -6.49
N ALA A 110 6.07 15.70 -7.50
CA ALA A 110 6.83 14.45 -7.49
C ALA A 110 7.83 14.41 -6.33
N LEU A 111 8.58 15.49 -6.09
CA LEU A 111 9.47 15.62 -4.93
C LEU A 111 8.69 15.50 -3.62
N GLY A 112 7.56 16.22 -3.50
CA GLY A 112 6.67 16.15 -2.35
C GLY A 112 6.14 14.74 -2.09
N ALA A 113 5.67 14.05 -3.13
CA ALA A 113 5.15 12.69 -3.02
C ALA A 113 6.23 11.67 -2.59
N VAL A 114 7.42 11.73 -3.17
CA VAL A 114 8.55 10.85 -2.77
C VAL A 114 8.91 11.07 -1.30
N THR A 115 9.06 12.33 -0.89
CA THR A 115 9.48 12.66 0.47
C THR A 115 8.39 12.37 1.50
N MET A 116 7.14 12.76 1.23
CA MET A 116 6.03 12.54 2.17
C MET A 116 5.59 11.07 2.26
N ARG A 117 5.69 10.31 1.15
CA ARG A 117 5.52 8.86 1.20
C ARG A 117 6.59 8.22 2.08
N GLY A 118 7.86 8.63 1.91
CA GLY A 118 8.97 8.19 2.75
C GLY A 118 8.75 8.53 4.21
N ALA A 119 8.34 9.77 4.51
CA ALA A 119 8.04 10.22 5.87
C ALA A 119 6.92 9.39 6.52
N GLY A 120 5.82 9.14 5.80
CA GLY A 120 4.72 8.30 6.28
C GLY A 120 5.16 6.86 6.56
N CYS A 121 6.02 6.27 5.72
CA CYS A 121 6.57 4.93 5.96
C CYS A 121 7.52 4.91 7.15
N THR A 122 8.40 5.91 7.27
CA THR A 122 9.34 6.05 8.40
C THR A 122 8.58 6.19 9.71
N LEU A 123 7.54 7.03 9.75
CA LEU A 123 6.69 7.21 10.93
C LEU A 123 5.97 5.91 11.31
N ASN A 124 5.44 5.19 10.32
CA ASN A 124 4.77 3.92 10.54
C ASN A 124 5.73 2.86 11.11
N ASP A 125 6.95 2.73 10.52
CA ASP A 125 7.95 1.80 11.01
C ASP A 125 8.44 2.15 12.44
N ILE A 126 8.52 3.44 12.79
CA ILE A 126 8.79 3.90 14.17
C ILE A 126 7.68 3.48 15.12
N ALA A 127 6.40 3.68 14.73
CA ALA A 127 5.25 3.34 15.55
C ALA A 127 5.07 1.83 15.74
N ASP A 128 5.30 1.05 14.68
CA ASP A 128 5.05 -0.38 14.64
C ASP A 128 6.29 -1.24 14.93
N ARG A 129 7.45 -0.65 15.25
CA ARG A 129 8.76 -1.35 15.39
C ARG A 129 8.73 -2.62 16.24
N HIS A 130 7.93 -2.63 17.32
CA HIS A 130 7.81 -3.79 18.22
C HIS A 130 6.92 -4.89 17.64
N TYR A 131 5.93 -4.55 16.84
CA TYR A 131 5.07 -5.49 16.13
C TYR A 131 5.81 -6.06 14.91
N ASP A 132 6.47 -5.21 14.15
CA ASP A 132 7.23 -5.59 12.95
C ASP A 132 8.34 -6.60 13.27
N ALA A 133 8.96 -6.51 14.45
CA ALA A 133 9.96 -7.48 14.91
C ALA A 133 9.41 -8.91 15.11
N GLN A 134 8.11 -9.06 15.32
CA GLN A 134 7.44 -10.33 15.59
C GLN A 134 6.85 -10.99 14.32
N VAL A 135 6.79 -10.25 13.20
CA VAL A 135 6.21 -10.73 11.95
C VAL A 135 7.32 -11.13 10.97
N ALA A 136 7.27 -12.34 10.45
CA ALA A 136 8.30 -12.89 9.56
C ALA A 136 8.57 -12.00 8.33
N ARG A 137 7.54 -11.38 7.77
CA ARG A 137 7.64 -10.49 6.61
C ARG A 137 8.38 -9.18 6.92
N THR A 138 8.23 -8.62 8.12
CA THR A 138 8.68 -7.26 8.46
C THR A 138 9.90 -7.21 9.37
N ARG A 139 10.29 -8.33 9.98
CA ARG A 139 11.40 -8.41 10.94
C ARG A 139 12.77 -7.96 10.38
N LEU A 140 12.95 -8.03 9.06
CA LEU A 140 14.17 -7.60 8.37
C LEU A 140 14.14 -6.12 7.95
N ARG A 141 13.06 -5.38 8.23
CA ARG A 141 13.03 -3.93 8.00
C ARG A 141 14.13 -3.21 8.79
N PRO A 142 14.57 -2.03 8.34
CA PRO A 142 15.72 -1.34 8.93
C PRO A 142 15.65 -1.08 10.43
N LEU A 143 14.47 -0.76 10.98
CA LEU A 143 14.28 -0.52 12.42
C LEU A 143 14.24 -1.83 13.24
N PRO A 144 13.39 -2.81 12.92
CA PRO A 144 13.36 -4.08 13.65
C PRO A 144 14.68 -4.85 13.60
N SER A 145 15.40 -4.80 12.47
CA SER A 145 16.69 -5.48 12.31
C SER A 145 17.87 -4.76 13.00
N GLY A 146 17.65 -3.52 13.47
CA GLY A 146 18.71 -2.70 14.05
C GLY A 146 19.67 -2.04 13.05
N ALA A 147 19.40 -2.14 11.74
CA ALA A 147 20.19 -1.47 10.69
C ALA A 147 20.10 0.06 10.78
N VAL A 148 19.03 0.58 11.37
CA VAL A 148 18.82 2.00 11.68
C VAL A 148 18.34 2.11 13.12
N THR A 149 18.96 2.96 13.91
CA THR A 149 18.52 3.28 15.27
C THR A 149 17.29 4.16 15.26
N LEU A 150 16.51 4.14 16.34
CA LEU A 150 15.33 5.00 16.48
C LEU A 150 15.65 6.48 16.29
N TRP A 151 16.80 6.94 16.82
CA TRP A 151 17.24 8.33 16.68
C TRP A 151 17.57 8.69 15.22
N GLN A 152 18.28 7.81 14.52
CA GLN A 152 18.57 8.01 13.10
C GLN A 152 17.28 8.03 12.26
N ALA A 153 16.32 7.14 12.54
CA ALA A 153 15.02 7.16 11.87
C ALA A 153 14.23 8.45 12.15
N ALA A 154 14.28 8.96 13.40
CA ALA A 154 13.62 10.21 13.76
C ALA A 154 14.26 11.42 13.04
N LEU A 155 15.58 11.49 12.97
CA LEU A 155 16.29 12.53 12.22
C LEU A 155 15.98 12.45 10.72
N PHE A 156 15.94 11.26 10.16
CA PHE A 156 15.57 11.04 8.76
C PHE A 156 14.12 11.45 8.48
N LEU A 157 13.19 11.15 9.40
CA LEU A 157 11.81 11.63 9.33
C LEU A 157 11.75 13.17 9.34
N LEU A 158 12.47 13.82 10.25
CA LEU A 158 12.51 15.29 10.32
C LEU A 158 13.07 15.91 9.04
N PHE A 159 14.11 15.31 8.46
CA PHE A 159 14.65 15.73 7.17
C PHE A 159 13.61 15.62 6.04
N GLN A 160 12.88 14.50 5.95
CA GLN A 160 11.80 14.31 4.98
C GLN A 160 10.68 15.32 5.18
N LEU A 161 10.25 15.56 6.43
CA LEU A 161 9.23 16.56 6.76
C LEU A 161 9.68 17.98 6.42
N ALA A 162 10.96 18.31 6.60
CA ALA A 162 11.52 19.62 6.24
C ALA A 162 11.46 19.85 4.71
N ILE A 163 11.78 18.84 3.90
CA ILE A 163 11.64 18.93 2.44
C ILE A 163 10.16 19.06 2.07
N GLY A 164 9.27 18.24 2.66
CA GLY A 164 7.83 18.34 2.42
C GLY A 164 7.26 19.72 2.78
N ALA A 165 7.71 20.30 3.89
CA ALA A 165 7.34 21.65 4.29
C ALA A 165 7.88 22.70 3.31
N ALA A 166 9.12 22.58 2.86
CA ALA A 166 9.68 23.50 1.86
C ALA A 166 8.89 23.46 0.54
N VAL A 167 8.51 22.26 0.08
CA VAL A 167 7.62 22.08 -1.08
C VAL A 167 6.27 22.76 -0.83
N LEU A 168 5.64 22.50 0.32
CA LEU A 168 4.33 23.06 0.65
C LEU A 168 4.36 24.61 0.71
N PHE A 169 5.35 25.18 1.39
CA PHE A 169 5.49 26.62 1.56
C PHE A 169 5.95 27.35 0.29
N SER A 170 6.37 26.64 -0.76
CA SER A 170 6.60 27.22 -2.08
C SER A 170 5.32 27.39 -2.91
N LEU A 171 4.19 26.81 -2.44
CA LEU A 171 2.88 26.93 -3.08
C LEU A 171 2.12 28.18 -2.58
N ASN A 172 0.97 28.46 -3.20
CA ASN A 172 0.09 29.53 -2.74
C ASN A 172 -0.57 29.21 -1.38
N TRP A 173 -1.13 30.26 -0.75
CA TRP A 173 -1.69 30.17 0.62
C TRP A 173 -2.84 29.16 0.75
N ALA A 174 -3.71 29.03 -0.26
CA ALA A 174 -4.80 28.07 -0.25
C ALA A 174 -4.28 26.61 -0.17
N SER A 175 -3.23 26.31 -0.94
CA SER A 175 -2.54 25.00 -0.90
C SER A 175 -1.86 24.75 0.45
N VAL A 176 -1.26 25.79 1.04
CA VAL A 176 -0.64 25.69 2.38
C VAL A 176 -1.69 25.34 3.45
N LEU A 177 -2.85 26.01 3.42
CA LEU A 177 -3.95 25.70 4.36
C LEU A 177 -4.43 24.25 4.21
N LEU A 178 -4.59 23.76 2.99
CA LEU A 178 -4.95 22.37 2.74
C LEU A 178 -3.86 21.39 3.20
N GLY A 179 -2.59 21.74 2.98
CA GLY A 179 -1.45 20.94 3.43
C GLY A 179 -1.35 20.86 4.96
N VAL A 180 -1.72 21.92 5.68
CA VAL A 180 -1.82 21.89 7.14
C VAL A 180 -3.04 21.09 7.60
N ALA A 181 -4.19 21.25 6.93
CA ALA A 181 -5.42 20.53 7.30
C ALA A 181 -5.27 19.01 7.21
N VAL A 182 -4.52 18.47 6.22
CA VAL A 182 -4.32 17.03 6.07
C VAL A 182 -3.50 16.40 7.19
N LEU A 183 -2.72 17.18 7.95
CA LEU A 183 -1.91 16.65 9.07
C LEU A 183 -2.78 15.96 10.13
N GLY A 184 -4.00 16.46 10.35
CA GLY A 184 -4.98 15.81 11.22
C GLY A 184 -5.37 14.39 10.75
N LEU A 185 -5.56 14.22 9.45
CA LEU A 185 -5.87 12.91 8.84
C LEU A 185 -4.65 11.98 8.89
N ILE A 186 -3.45 12.49 8.60
CA ILE A 186 -2.21 11.72 8.65
C ILE A 186 -1.96 11.20 10.07
N GLY A 187 -2.17 12.05 11.09
CA GLY A 187 -1.96 11.69 12.49
C GLY A 187 -2.95 10.63 12.99
N THR A 188 -4.17 10.57 12.45
CA THR A 188 -5.19 9.59 12.87
C THR A 188 -5.04 8.24 12.18
N TYR A 189 -4.51 8.20 10.96
CA TYR A 189 -4.44 6.99 10.12
C TYR A 189 -3.81 5.75 10.80
N PRO A 190 -2.66 5.83 11.50
CA PRO A 190 -2.03 4.64 12.09
C PRO A 190 -2.92 3.92 13.11
N PHE A 191 -3.84 4.64 13.76
CA PHE A 191 -4.72 4.10 14.80
C PHE A 191 -5.96 3.43 14.21
N MET A 192 -6.31 3.72 12.96
CA MET A 192 -7.57 3.28 12.36
C MET A 192 -7.68 1.75 12.22
N LYS A 193 -6.58 1.06 11.99
CA LYS A 193 -6.53 -0.42 11.94
C LYS A 193 -6.98 -1.10 13.25
N ARG A 194 -6.93 -0.37 14.37
CA ARG A 194 -7.35 -0.86 15.70
C ARG A 194 -8.81 -0.53 16.00
N VAL A 195 -9.34 0.52 15.35
CA VAL A 195 -10.67 1.08 15.64
C VAL A 195 -11.72 0.54 14.69
N THR A 196 -11.43 0.51 13.37
CA THR A 196 -12.42 0.21 12.34
C THR A 196 -11.96 -0.88 11.38
N TYR A 197 -12.93 -1.60 10.79
CA TYR A 197 -12.67 -2.52 9.67
C TYR A 197 -12.45 -1.80 8.32
N TRP A 198 -12.53 -0.46 8.29
CA TRP A 198 -12.41 0.36 7.09
C TRP A 198 -11.21 1.33 7.14
N PRO A 199 -9.99 0.89 7.51
CA PRO A 199 -8.81 1.76 7.49
C PRO A 199 -8.50 2.26 6.07
N GLN A 200 -8.96 1.55 5.02
CA GLN A 200 -8.84 1.91 3.61
C GLN A 200 -9.51 3.23 3.27
N VAL A 201 -10.59 3.60 3.95
CA VAL A 201 -11.25 4.91 3.79
C VAL A 201 -10.29 6.03 4.22
N PHE A 202 -9.65 5.86 5.38
CA PHE A 202 -8.69 6.85 5.88
C PHE A 202 -7.44 6.93 5.01
N LEU A 203 -6.99 5.82 4.43
CA LEU A 203 -5.94 5.82 3.43
C LEU A 203 -6.38 6.61 2.19
N GLY A 204 -7.61 6.38 1.71
CA GLY A 204 -8.19 7.09 0.58
C GLY A 204 -8.27 8.60 0.81
N LEU A 205 -8.73 9.02 1.99
CA LEU A 205 -8.76 10.42 2.39
C LEU A 205 -7.36 11.06 2.35
N ASN A 206 -6.34 10.36 2.85
CA ASN A 206 -4.97 10.86 2.87
C ASN A 206 -4.32 10.89 1.49
N PHE A 207 -4.38 9.76 0.75
CA PHE A 207 -3.64 9.62 -0.51
C PHE A 207 -4.17 10.51 -1.63
N ASN A 208 -5.47 10.75 -1.66
CA ASN A 208 -6.07 11.55 -2.72
C ASN A 208 -6.15 13.05 -2.39
N TRP A 209 -5.76 13.47 -1.18
CA TRP A 209 -5.74 14.87 -0.79
C TRP A 209 -4.89 15.74 -1.73
N GLY A 210 -3.91 15.12 -2.37
CA GLY A 210 -3.11 15.74 -3.42
C GLY A 210 -3.94 16.34 -4.56
N ALA A 211 -5.12 15.79 -4.88
CA ALA A 211 -6.01 16.34 -5.92
C ALA A 211 -6.49 17.76 -5.57
N LEU A 212 -6.78 17.99 -4.29
CA LEU A 212 -7.20 19.30 -3.80
C LEU A 212 -6.03 20.30 -3.81
N ILE A 213 -4.86 19.87 -3.30
CA ILE A 213 -3.66 20.70 -3.27
C ILE A 213 -3.19 21.01 -4.70
N GLY A 214 -3.22 20.03 -5.62
CA GLY A 214 -2.80 20.20 -7.00
C GLY A 214 -3.65 21.21 -7.76
N TRP A 215 -4.96 21.13 -7.58
CA TRP A 215 -5.89 22.11 -8.14
C TRP A 215 -5.64 23.51 -7.56
N THR A 216 -5.60 23.65 -6.22
CA THR A 216 -5.41 24.96 -5.58
C THR A 216 -4.03 25.54 -5.86
N ALA A 217 -3.01 24.73 -6.11
CA ALA A 217 -1.67 25.20 -6.49
C ALA A 217 -1.70 26.00 -7.82
N VAL A 218 -2.64 25.67 -8.72
CA VAL A 218 -2.83 26.36 -10.00
C VAL A 218 -3.81 27.52 -9.87
N THR A 219 -4.96 27.30 -9.22
CA THR A 219 -6.10 28.26 -9.23
C THR A 219 -6.13 29.22 -8.04
N GLY A 220 -5.52 28.84 -6.92
CA GLY A 220 -5.60 29.61 -5.67
C GLY A 220 -6.88 29.38 -4.85
N GLU A 221 -7.83 28.61 -5.35
CA GLU A 221 -9.14 28.38 -4.70
C GLU A 221 -9.64 26.95 -4.89
N LEU A 222 -10.58 26.52 -4.04
CA LEU A 222 -11.29 25.24 -4.21
C LEU A 222 -12.52 25.42 -5.09
N ALA A 223 -12.82 24.40 -5.89
CA ALA A 223 -14.00 24.33 -6.75
C ALA A 223 -14.61 22.93 -6.74
N LEU A 224 -15.73 22.72 -7.41
CA LEU A 224 -16.41 21.44 -7.49
C LEU A 224 -15.59 20.33 -8.20
N PRO A 225 -14.88 20.60 -9.34
CA PRO A 225 -14.13 19.55 -10.04
C PRO A 225 -13.11 18.79 -9.18
N PRO A 226 -12.21 19.44 -8.42
CA PRO A 226 -11.25 18.75 -7.58
C PRO A 226 -11.88 17.97 -6.41
N LEU A 227 -13.03 18.41 -5.89
CA LEU A 227 -13.77 17.68 -4.85
C LEU A 227 -14.33 16.37 -5.40
N LEU A 228 -14.86 16.36 -6.61
CA LEU A 228 -15.34 15.16 -7.29
C LEU A 228 -14.18 14.24 -7.67
N LEU A 229 -13.06 14.81 -8.15
CA LEU A 229 -11.85 14.05 -8.44
C LEU A 229 -11.31 13.35 -7.18
N TYR A 230 -11.26 14.07 -6.06
CA TYR A 230 -10.88 13.56 -4.75
C TYR A 230 -11.79 12.42 -4.27
N LEU A 231 -13.11 12.62 -4.37
CA LEU A 231 -14.11 11.60 -4.00
C LEU A 231 -13.90 10.30 -4.80
N GLY A 232 -13.71 10.41 -6.12
CA GLY A 232 -13.42 9.28 -6.98
C GLY A 232 -12.12 8.56 -6.57
N GLY A 233 -11.09 9.33 -6.24
CA GLY A 233 -9.83 8.80 -5.73
C GLY A 233 -9.98 8.02 -4.43
N ILE A 234 -10.84 8.47 -3.51
CA ILE A 234 -11.14 7.74 -2.26
C ILE A 234 -11.72 6.37 -2.58
N PHE A 235 -12.74 6.28 -3.42
CA PHE A 235 -13.34 4.99 -3.81
C PHE A 235 -12.36 4.09 -4.55
N TRP A 236 -11.53 4.63 -5.44
CA TRP A 236 -10.45 3.91 -6.09
C TRP A 236 -9.47 3.32 -5.07
N THR A 237 -9.07 4.12 -4.07
CA THR A 237 -8.16 3.66 -3.00
C THR A 237 -8.79 2.56 -2.17
N ILE A 238 -10.05 2.68 -1.78
CA ILE A 238 -10.76 1.63 -1.05
C ILE A 238 -10.73 0.32 -1.85
N GLY A 239 -10.95 0.38 -3.16
CA GLY A 239 -10.92 -0.80 -4.03
C GLY A 239 -9.53 -1.46 -4.07
N TYR A 240 -8.50 -0.74 -4.49
CA TYR A 240 -7.19 -1.34 -4.66
C TYR A 240 -6.53 -1.76 -3.34
N ASP A 241 -6.77 -1.01 -2.26
CA ASP A 241 -6.18 -1.33 -0.96
C ASP A 241 -6.94 -2.48 -0.26
N THR A 242 -8.23 -2.68 -0.59
CA THR A 242 -8.95 -3.91 -0.19
C THR A 242 -8.32 -5.14 -0.86
N ILE A 243 -7.98 -5.08 -2.15
CA ILE A 243 -7.24 -6.16 -2.82
C ILE A 243 -5.89 -6.38 -2.13
N TYR A 244 -5.16 -5.31 -1.84
CA TYR A 244 -3.87 -5.39 -1.15
C TYR A 244 -3.98 -6.04 0.23
N ALA A 245 -5.02 -5.70 1.01
CA ALA A 245 -5.25 -6.23 2.35
C ALA A 245 -5.51 -7.75 2.38
N HIS A 246 -5.91 -8.37 1.26
CA HIS A 246 -6.04 -9.82 1.19
C HIS A 246 -4.70 -10.56 1.32
N GLN A 247 -3.56 -9.93 1.03
CA GLN A 247 -2.24 -10.53 1.20
C GLN A 247 -1.93 -10.85 2.67
N ASP A 248 -2.37 -9.98 3.56
CA ASP A 248 -2.05 -10.04 4.99
C ASP A 248 -3.23 -10.59 5.83
N LYS A 249 -4.35 -11.01 5.17
CA LYS A 249 -5.59 -11.43 5.84
C LYS A 249 -5.40 -12.49 6.93
N GLY A 250 -4.49 -13.44 6.71
CA GLY A 250 -4.19 -14.50 7.69
C GLY A 250 -3.46 -13.98 8.91
N ASP A 251 -2.53 -13.06 8.73
CA ASP A 251 -1.76 -12.44 9.81
C ASP A 251 -2.61 -11.41 10.55
N ASP A 252 -3.39 -10.58 9.84
CA ASP A 252 -4.34 -9.63 10.42
C ASP A 252 -5.29 -10.31 11.39
N LEU A 253 -5.81 -11.49 11.02
CA LEU A 253 -6.70 -12.27 11.90
C LEU A 253 -6.00 -12.75 13.17
N ARG A 254 -4.72 -13.16 13.08
CA ARG A 254 -3.93 -13.67 14.23
C ARG A 254 -3.59 -12.57 15.22
N ILE A 255 -3.26 -11.38 14.73
CA ILE A 255 -2.83 -10.24 15.57
C ILE A 255 -3.98 -9.30 15.96
N GLY A 256 -5.22 -9.58 15.50
CA GLY A 256 -6.40 -8.80 15.83
C GLY A 256 -6.48 -7.43 15.14
N VAL A 257 -5.79 -7.26 14.01
CA VAL A 257 -5.86 -6.04 13.17
C VAL A 257 -7.09 -6.13 12.27
N LYS A 258 -7.77 -5.01 12.11
CA LYS A 258 -9.00 -4.91 11.30
C LYS A 258 -8.69 -4.42 9.89
N SER A 259 -9.32 -5.04 8.88
CA SER A 259 -9.20 -4.65 7.47
C SER A 259 -10.52 -4.88 6.71
N SER A 260 -10.70 -4.18 5.57
CA SER A 260 -11.85 -4.40 4.68
C SER A 260 -11.86 -5.80 4.07
N ALA A 261 -10.69 -6.43 3.89
CA ALA A 261 -10.58 -7.82 3.46
C ALA A 261 -11.24 -8.80 4.45
N LEU A 262 -11.11 -8.52 5.76
CA LEU A 262 -11.79 -9.28 6.81
C LEU A 262 -13.30 -8.98 6.85
N ALA A 263 -13.69 -7.71 6.69
CA ALA A 263 -15.09 -7.28 6.72
C ALA A 263 -15.89 -7.85 5.54
N LEU A 264 -15.33 -7.86 4.34
CA LEU A 264 -16.01 -8.25 3.12
C LEU A 264 -15.92 -9.76 2.84
N GLY A 265 -14.83 -10.41 3.23
CA GLY A 265 -14.63 -11.84 3.06
C GLY A 265 -14.91 -12.31 1.62
N SER A 266 -15.86 -13.23 1.44
CA SER A 266 -16.27 -13.74 0.14
C SER A 266 -16.99 -12.72 -0.75
N HIS A 267 -17.52 -11.64 -0.18
CA HIS A 267 -18.21 -10.57 -0.91
C HIS A 267 -17.27 -9.50 -1.46
N THR A 268 -15.95 -9.67 -1.32
CA THR A 268 -14.97 -8.69 -1.78
C THR A 268 -15.14 -8.35 -3.26
N ARG A 269 -15.25 -9.34 -4.15
CA ARG A 269 -15.36 -9.09 -5.61
C ARG A 269 -16.53 -8.18 -6.00
N PRO A 270 -17.80 -8.44 -5.60
CA PRO A 270 -18.92 -7.55 -5.93
C PRO A 270 -18.72 -6.14 -5.36
N TRP A 271 -18.17 -6.00 -4.15
CA TRP A 271 -17.89 -4.68 -3.57
C TRP A 271 -16.80 -3.91 -4.31
N LEU A 272 -15.79 -4.59 -4.86
CA LEU A 272 -14.79 -3.95 -5.72
C LEU A 272 -15.43 -3.31 -6.96
N PHE A 273 -16.40 -3.99 -7.60
CA PHE A 273 -17.16 -3.38 -8.71
C PHE A 273 -17.93 -2.13 -8.27
N VAL A 274 -18.54 -2.16 -7.08
CA VAL A 274 -19.27 -1.01 -6.53
C VAL A 274 -18.30 0.17 -6.28
N PHE A 275 -17.17 -0.09 -5.64
CA PHE A 275 -16.17 0.97 -5.37
C PHE A 275 -15.62 1.58 -6.66
N TYR A 276 -15.28 0.74 -7.64
CA TYR A 276 -14.75 1.23 -8.90
C TYR A 276 -15.82 1.93 -9.76
N ALA A 277 -17.06 1.50 -9.72
CA ALA A 277 -18.18 2.21 -10.36
C ALA A 277 -18.37 3.61 -9.71
N ALA A 278 -18.35 3.70 -8.38
CA ALA A 278 -18.42 4.97 -7.67
C ALA A 278 -17.24 5.90 -8.02
N ALA A 279 -16.01 5.36 -8.12
CA ALA A 279 -14.84 6.11 -8.54
C ALA A 279 -15.00 6.68 -9.95
N LEU A 280 -15.37 5.84 -10.90
CA LEU A 280 -15.58 6.25 -12.30
C LEU A 280 -16.70 7.28 -12.45
N THR A 281 -17.80 7.13 -11.70
CA THR A 281 -18.91 8.09 -11.70
C THR A 281 -18.43 9.45 -11.17
N ALA A 282 -17.70 9.48 -10.06
CA ALA A 282 -17.18 10.73 -9.51
C ALA A 282 -16.16 11.38 -10.44
N TRP A 283 -15.29 10.62 -11.10
CA TRP A 283 -14.34 11.12 -12.09
C TRP A 283 -15.05 11.62 -13.36
N ALA A 284 -16.10 10.92 -13.81
CA ALA A 284 -16.95 11.41 -14.92
C ALA A 284 -17.58 12.77 -14.60
N MET A 285 -18.13 12.90 -13.38
CA MET A 285 -18.69 14.17 -12.91
C MET A 285 -17.62 15.26 -12.79
N ALA A 286 -16.40 14.94 -12.36
CA ALA A 286 -15.28 15.88 -12.34
C ALA A 286 -14.94 16.39 -13.75
N GLY A 287 -14.86 15.52 -14.74
CA GLY A 287 -14.62 15.87 -16.14
C GLY A 287 -15.74 16.72 -16.73
N LEU A 288 -17.00 16.39 -16.43
CA LEU A 288 -18.15 17.22 -16.83
C LEU A 288 -18.09 18.62 -16.21
N ALA A 289 -17.83 18.70 -14.90
CA ALA A 289 -17.76 19.97 -14.18
C ALA A 289 -16.57 20.84 -14.62
N ALA A 290 -15.49 20.22 -15.12
CA ALA A 290 -14.33 20.90 -15.69
C ALA A 290 -14.48 21.20 -17.19
N GLY A 291 -15.56 20.76 -17.85
CA GLY A 291 -15.79 20.96 -19.29
C GLY A 291 -14.83 20.21 -20.20
N LEU A 292 -14.32 19.05 -19.78
CA LEU A 292 -13.39 18.25 -20.57
C LEU A 292 -14.05 17.63 -21.79
N GLY A 293 -13.36 17.67 -22.92
CA GLY A 293 -13.85 17.21 -24.21
C GLY A 293 -13.79 15.69 -24.41
N PHE A 294 -14.03 15.25 -25.65
CA PHE A 294 -14.25 13.86 -25.99
C PHE A 294 -13.09 12.90 -25.61
N LEU A 295 -11.85 13.34 -25.75
CA LEU A 295 -10.68 12.48 -25.46
C LEU A 295 -10.60 12.10 -23.98
N PHE A 296 -11.13 12.91 -23.06
CA PHE A 296 -11.26 12.52 -21.66
C PHE A 296 -12.10 11.26 -21.48
N TRP A 297 -13.22 11.15 -22.18
CA TRP A 297 -14.13 10.01 -22.08
C TRP A 297 -13.51 8.71 -22.59
N LEU A 298 -12.68 8.78 -23.63
CA LEU A 298 -11.93 7.62 -24.11
C LEU A 298 -10.94 7.11 -23.07
N GLY A 299 -10.20 8.01 -22.43
CA GLY A 299 -9.25 7.63 -21.38
C GLY A 299 -9.96 7.14 -20.11
N LEU A 300 -11.11 7.72 -19.76
CA LEU A 300 -11.96 7.23 -18.66
C LEU A 300 -12.51 5.83 -18.96
N ALA A 301 -12.93 5.56 -20.21
CA ALA A 301 -13.34 4.22 -20.64
C ALA A 301 -12.18 3.20 -20.55
N GLY A 302 -10.98 3.58 -20.95
CA GLY A 302 -9.78 2.76 -20.74
C GLY A 302 -9.51 2.45 -19.26
N SER A 303 -9.68 3.45 -18.39
CA SER A 303 -9.59 3.27 -16.94
C SER A 303 -10.69 2.34 -16.41
N ALA A 304 -11.91 2.43 -16.95
CA ALA A 304 -13.02 1.55 -16.59
C ALA A 304 -12.74 0.08 -16.94
N VAL A 305 -12.17 -0.19 -18.13
CA VAL A 305 -11.75 -1.53 -18.53
C VAL A 305 -10.69 -2.08 -17.57
N GLN A 306 -9.67 -1.28 -17.27
CA GLN A 306 -8.61 -1.66 -16.33
C GLN A 306 -9.15 -1.94 -14.93
N LEU A 307 -10.07 -1.11 -14.43
CA LEU A 307 -10.68 -1.29 -13.12
C LEU A 307 -11.65 -2.46 -13.08
N ALA A 308 -12.43 -2.72 -14.14
CA ALA A 308 -13.31 -3.88 -14.22
C ALA A 308 -12.54 -5.21 -14.30
N TRP A 309 -11.38 -5.22 -14.98
CA TRP A 309 -10.53 -6.40 -15.07
C TRP A 309 -10.01 -6.86 -13.69
N GLN A 310 -9.73 -5.95 -12.76
CA GLN A 310 -9.20 -6.32 -11.45
C GLN A 310 -10.15 -7.26 -10.68
N PRO A 311 -11.41 -6.89 -10.35
CA PRO A 311 -12.32 -7.76 -9.62
C PRO A 311 -12.78 -8.99 -10.44
N ALA A 312 -12.82 -8.89 -11.78
CA ALA A 312 -13.18 -10.02 -12.64
C ALA A 312 -12.14 -11.15 -12.57
N CYS A 313 -10.84 -10.80 -12.47
CA CYS A 313 -9.72 -11.74 -12.61
C CYS A 313 -8.86 -11.91 -11.34
N VAL A 314 -9.18 -11.22 -10.22
CA VAL A 314 -8.37 -11.35 -9.01
C VAL A 314 -8.61 -12.70 -8.32
N ALA A 315 -7.52 -13.41 -8.01
CA ALA A 315 -7.53 -14.54 -7.09
C ALA A 315 -7.27 -14.00 -5.66
N ILE A 316 -8.35 -13.72 -4.92
CA ILE A 316 -8.28 -13.03 -3.61
C ILE A 316 -7.55 -13.82 -2.52
N ASP A 317 -7.39 -15.13 -2.71
CA ASP A 317 -6.65 -16.01 -1.80
C ASP A 317 -5.20 -16.27 -2.26
N ASP A 318 -4.77 -15.66 -3.40
CA ASP A 318 -3.40 -15.66 -3.88
C ASP A 318 -2.72 -14.31 -3.59
N PRO A 319 -1.82 -14.21 -2.59
CA PRO A 319 -1.11 -12.97 -2.26
C PRO A 319 -0.34 -12.37 -3.43
N ALA A 320 0.23 -13.22 -4.31
CA ALA A 320 1.01 -12.76 -5.46
C ALA A 320 0.11 -12.13 -6.52
N ASP A 321 -1.09 -12.67 -6.75
CA ASP A 321 -2.06 -12.08 -7.66
C ASP A 321 -2.63 -10.77 -7.10
N CYS A 322 -2.96 -10.73 -5.80
CA CYS A 322 -3.39 -9.50 -5.13
C CYS A 322 -2.34 -8.39 -5.30
N LEU A 323 -1.05 -8.70 -5.12
CA LEU A 323 0.03 -7.75 -5.33
C LEU A 323 0.14 -7.29 -6.80
N ARG A 324 -0.03 -8.20 -7.77
CA ARG A 324 -0.05 -7.84 -9.20
C ARG A 324 -1.18 -6.87 -9.53
N LYS A 325 -2.42 -7.16 -9.05
CA LYS A 325 -3.58 -6.29 -9.24
C LYS A 325 -3.39 -4.92 -8.57
N PHE A 326 -2.88 -4.90 -7.35
CA PHE A 326 -2.53 -3.65 -6.66
C PHE A 326 -1.53 -2.81 -7.46
N ARG A 327 -0.44 -3.41 -7.95
CA ARG A 327 0.58 -2.72 -8.75
C ARG A 327 0.04 -2.21 -10.10
N SER A 328 -0.96 -2.87 -10.66
CA SER A 328 -1.57 -2.48 -11.94
C SER A 328 -2.29 -1.13 -11.88
N ASN A 329 -2.63 -0.63 -10.68
CA ASN A 329 -3.24 0.69 -10.50
C ASN A 329 -2.36 1.86 -10.95
N ARG A 330 -1.05 1.63 -11.15
CA ARG A 330 -0.18 2.60 -11.83
C ARG A 330 -0.66 2.89 -13.25
N ALA A 331 -1.20 1.90 -13.96
CA ALA A 331 -1.77 2.10 -15.30
C ALA A 331 -3.01 3.02 -15.25
N VAL A 332 -3.90 2.83 -14.27
CA VAL A 332 -5.04 3.71 -14.05
C VAL A 332 -4.57 5.15 -13.80
N GLY A 333 -3.50 5.32 -12.99
CA GLY A 333 -2.91 6.63 -12.72
C GLY A 333 -2.49 7.36 -13.99
N TRP A 334 -1.77 6.69 -14.87
CA TRP A 334 -1.34 7.25 -16.15
C TRP A 334 -2.49 7.47 -17.15
N LEU A 335 -3.44 6.53 -17.23
CA LEU A 335 -4.60 6.65 -18.10
C LEU A 335 -5.44 7.88 -17.74
N MET A 336 -5.70 8.07 -16.44
CA MET A 336 -6.45 9.23 -15.97
C MET A 336 -5.70 10.56 -16.22
N LEU A 337 -4.37 10.58 -15.98
CA LEU A 337 -3.58 11.78 -16.28
C LEU A 337 -3.64 12.12 -17.77
N ALA A 338 -3.42 11.14 -18.63
CA ALA A 338 -3.51 11.32 -20.08
C ALA A 338 -4.91 11.74 -20.52
N ALA A 339 -5.97 11.15 -19.93
CA ALA A 339 -7.35 11.49 -20.20
C ALA A 339 -7.66 12.95 -19.88
N ILE A 340 -7.26 13.42 -18.68
CA ILE A 340 -7.49 14.78 -18.24
C ILE A 340 -6.75 15.78 -19.16
N VAL A 341 -5.45 15.53 -19.40
CA VAL A 341 -4.66 16.40 -20.29
C VAL A 341 -5.24 16.44 -21.71
N ALA A 342 -5.54 15.26 -22.30
CA ALA A 342 -6.11 15.19 -23.64
C ALA A 342 -7.49 15.84 -23.73
N GLY A 343 -8.29 15.77 -22.67
CA GLY A 343 -9.62 16.38 -22.60
C GLY A 343 -9.63 17.90 -22.72
N HIS A 344 -8.51 18.59 -22.50
CA HIS A 344 -8.39 20.03 -22.73
C HIS A 344 -8.21 20.41 -24.21
N PHE A 345 -7.89 19.44 -25.08
CA PHE A 345 -7.57 19.69 -26.49
C PHE A 345 -8.61 19.11 -27.47
N ALA A 346 -9.75 18.65 -26.98
CA ALA A 346 -10.74 17.93 -27.79
C ALA A 346 -12.13 18.60 -27.74
#